data_06f31da41c2266d602ec40c226298317
#
_entry.id   06f31da41c2266d602ec40c226298317
#
_cell.length_a   1.000
_cell.length_b   1.000
_cell.length_c   1.000
_cell.angle_alpha   90.00
_cell.angle_beta   90.00
_cell.angle_gamma   90.00
#
_symmetry.space_group_name_H-M   'P 1'
#
loop_
_entity.id
_entity.type
_entity.pdbx_description
1 polymer ?
#
loop_
_entity_poly.entity_id
_entity_poly.type
_entity_poly.pdbx_seq_one_letter_code
_entity_poly.pdbx_strand_id
1 'polypeptide(L)'
;MVEPQKIVDHCVEGLIGASHRLGIVIPIAEQEGWVRETFSKMTASITVTVASPYAGQKDLLSAAATLKKAACDLIVMYCMGFSRQLTRPIREITAKPVIVSSAIVARTVGELLE
;
A
#
# COMPACT_ATOMS: atom_id res chain seq x y z
N MET A 1 3.74 -19.99 -12.76
CA MET A 1 4.48 -19.28 -11.70
C MET A 1 3.65 -18.14 -11.15
N VAL A 2 3.64 -17.98 -9.84
CA VAL A 2 2.92 -16.89 -9.18
C VAL A 2 3.81 -15.65 -9.13
N GLU A 3 3.33 -14.55 -9.69
CA GLU A 3 4.05 -13.28 -9.62
C GLU A 3 3.49 -12.45 -8.46
N PRO A 4 4.29 -12.19 -7.39
CA PRO A 4 3.79 -11.50 -6.20
C PRO A 4 3.15 -10.14 -6.50
N GLN A 5 3.74 -9.39 -7.40
CA GLN A 5 3.26 -8.08 -7.77
C GLN A 5 1.86 -8.12 -8.37
N LYS A 6 1.60 -9.09 -9.25
CA LYS A 6 0.28 -9.25 -9.86
C LYS A 6 -0.79 -9.59 -8.84
N ILE A 7 -0.44 -10.38 -7.82
CA ILE A 7 -1.36 -10.71 -6.74
C ILE A 7 -1.82 -9.44 -6.03
N VAL A 8 -0.88 -8.57 -5.67
CA VAL A 8 -1.18 -7.32 -4.99
C VAL A 8 -2.01 -6.40 -5.89
N ASP A 9 -1.61 -6.24 -7.13
CA ASP A 9 -2.29 -5.35 -8.08
C ASP A 9 -3.74 -5.78 -8.30
N HIS A 10 -3.99 -7.07 -8.50
CA HIS A 10 -5.36 -7.58 -8.68
C HIS A 10 -6.19 -7.47 -7.41
N CYS A 11 -5.57 -7.65 -6.23
CA CYS A 11 -6.26 -7.45 -4.97
C CYS A 11 -6.73 -6.01 -4.81
N VAL A 12 -5.85 -5.05 -5.11
CA VAL A 12 -6.20 -3.63 -5.04
C VAL A 12 -7.29 -3.30 -6.06
N GLU A 13 -7.16 -3.79 -7.29
CA GLU A 13 -8.16 -3.58 -8.33
C GLU A 13 -9.54 -4.07 -7.91
N GLY A 14 -9.60 -5.21 -7.19
CA GLY A 14 -10.87 -5.75 -6.72
C GLY A 14 -11.50 -4.96 -5.58
N LEU A 15 -10.71 -4.15 -4.86
CA LEU A 15 -11.18 -3.43 -3.69
C LEU A 15 -11.43 -1.94 -3.94
N ILE A 16 -10.83 -1.37 -4.98
CA ILE A 16 -10.90 0.07 -5.24
C ILE A 16 -11.86 0.38 -6.38
N GLY A 17 -12.70 1.38 -6.18
CA GLY A 17 -13.55 1.90 -7.25
C GLY A 17 -12.92 3.14 -7.89
N ALA A 18 -13.37 3.50 -9.10
CA ALA A 18 -12.81 4.63 -9.85
C ALA A 18 -12.94 5.96 -9.11
N SER A 19 -13.95 6.10 -8.25
CA SER A 19 -14.18 7.31 -7.46
C SER A 19 -13.46 7.30 -6.13
N HIS A 20 -12.85 6.18 -5.73
CA HIS A 20 -12.14 6.09 -4.47
C HIS A 20 -10.74 6.72 -4.57
N ARG A 21 -10.24 7.13 -3.42
CA ARG A 21 -8.88 7.70 -3.30
C ARG A 21 -7.95 6.63 -2.78
N LEU A 22 -6.89 6.36 -3.53
CA LEU A 22 -5.90 5.34 -3.19
C LEU A 22 -4.64 6.00 -2.63
N GLY A 23 -4.23 5.54 -1.46
CA GLY A 23 -2.96 5.94 -0.86
C GLY A 23 -1.96 4.80 -0.98
N ILE A 24 -0.73 5.12 -1.36
CA ILE A 24 0.32 4.11 -1.53
C ILE A 24 1.55 4.56 -0.78
N VAL A 25 2.09 3.68 0.06
CA VAL A 25 3.36 3.89 0.76
C VAL A 25 4.41 3.04 0.09
N ILE A 26 5.47 3.69 -0.39
CA ILE A 26 6.60 3.01 -1.04
C ILE A 26 7.89 3.24 -0.26
N PRO A 27 8.87 2.32 -0.33
CA PRO A 27 10.09 2.44 0.47
C PRO A 27 11.12 3.43 -0.08
N ILE A 28 11.10 3.69 -1.38
CA ILE A 28 12.04 4.60 -2.03
C ILE A 28 11.33 5.43 -3.11
N ALA A 29 11.76 6.68 -3.26
CA ALA A 29 11.12 7.62 -4.17
C ALA A 29 11.21 7.19 -5.65
N GLU A 30 12.22 6.43 -6.01
CA GLU A 30 12.44 5.97 -7.38
C GLU A 30 11.29 5.08 -7.90
N GLN A 31 10.51 4.48 -7.02
CA GLN A 31 9.38 3.64 -7.40
C GLN A 31 8.10 4.43 -7.72
N GLU A 32 8.07 5.73 -7.42
CA GLU A 32 6.84 6.51 -7.53
C GLU A 32 6.25 6.51 -8.95
N GLY A 33 7.07 6.75 -9.96
CA GLY A 33 6.60 6.80 -11.35
C GLY A 33 5.95 5.50 -11.79
N TRP A 34 6.60 4.39 -11.49
CA TRP A 34 6.10 3.08 -11.84
C TRP A 34 4.80 2.72 -11.10
N VAL A 35 4.75 3.04 -9.80
CA VAL A 35 3.56 2.78 -8.98
C VAL A 35 2.37 3.61 -9.48
N ARG A 36 2.58 4.89 -9.79
CA ARG A 36 1.52 5.72 -10.34
C ARG A 36 1.02 5.20 -11.67
N GLU A 37 1.90 4.76 -12.54
CA GLU A 37 1.51 4.17 -13.82
C GLU A 37 0.67 2.91 -13.63
N THR A 38 1.09 2.04 -12.72
CA THR A 38 0.38 0.77 -12.45
C THR A 38 -1.03 1.02 -11.92
N PHE A 39 -1.19 1.92 -10.97
CA PHE A 39 -2.48 2.11 -10.29
C PHE A 39 -3.35 3.20 -10.91
N SER A 40 -2.82 4.05 -11.80
CA SER A 40 -3.62 5.09 -12.44
C SER A 40 -4.76 4.55 -13.30
N LYS A 41 -4.65 3.30 -13.72
CA LYS A 41 -5.69 2.62 -14.49
C LYS A 41 -6.88 2.20 -13.63
N MET A 42 -6.71 2.15 -12.32
CA MET A 42 -7.72 1.68 -11.37
C MET A 42 -8.54 2.82 -10.77
N THR A 43 -7.89 3.96 -10.53
CA THR A 43 -8.53 5.13 -9.96
C THR A 43 -7.81 6.40 -10.39
N ALA A 44 -8.55 7.49 -10.46
CA ALA A 44 -7.99 8.78 -10.85
C ALA A 44 -7.28 9.50 -9.70
N SER A 45 -7.58 9.14 -8.44
CA SER A 45 -7.04 9.80 -7.26
C SER A 45 -6.01 8.93 -6.57
N ILE A 46 -4.73 9.22 -6.77
CA ILE A 46 -3.62 8.47 -6.18
C ILE A 46 -2.74 9.42 -5.39
N THR A 47 -2.47 9.07 -4.14
CA THR A 47 -1.52 9.77 -3.28
C THR A 47 -0.39 8.81 -2.97
N VAL A 48 0.83 9.17 -3.35
CA VAL A 48 2.02 8.35 -3.07
C VAL A 48 2.86 9.05 -2.02
N THR A 49 3.29 8.30 -1.01
CA THR A 49 4.19 8.80 0.01
C THR A 49 5.31 7.79 0.22
N VAL A 50 6.48 8.29 0.62
CA VAL A 50 7.67 7.47 0.81
C VAL A 50 7.94 7.28 2.29
N ALA A 51 8.09 6.03 2.72
CA ALA A 51 8.48 5.70 4.08
C ALA A 51 9.25 4.38 4.06
N SER A 52 10.52 4.44 4.43
CA SER A 52 11.35 3.24 4.47
C SER A 52 10.98 2.39 5.70
N PRO A 53 10.86 1.06 5.55
CA PRO A 53 10.64 0.18 6.70
C PRO A 53 11.83 0.18 7.67
N TYR A 54 12.98 0.70 7.24
CA TYR A 54 14.19 0.72 8.04
C TYR A 54 14.50 2.09 8.64
N ALA A 55 13.75 3.13 8.31
CA ALA A 55 14.04 4.50 8.72
C ALA A 55 13.39 4.89 10.06
N GLY A 56 12.63 3.99 10.69
CA GLY A 56 11.99 4.24 11.98
C GLY A 56 10.59 4.82 11.86
N GLN A 57 9.97 5.09 13.02
CA GLN A 57 8.57 5.51 13.08
C GLN A 57 8.28 6.89 12.52
N LYS A 58 9.27 7.78 12.53
CA LYS A 58 9.06 9.16 12.11
C LYS A 58 8.54 9.25 10.68
N ASP A 59 9.13 8.47 9.78
CA ASP A 59 8.71 8.45 8.38
C ASP A 59 7.29 7.89 8.23
N LEU A 60 6.97 6.86 9.01
CA LEU A 60 5.64 6.26 9.00
C LEU A 60 4.57 7.22 9.51
N LEU A 61 4.87 7.97 10.57
CA LEU A 61 3.95 8.97 11.11
C LEU A 61 3.72 10.10 10.11
N SER A 62 4.77 10.55 9.43
CA SER A 62 4.67 11.56 8.39
C SER A 62 3.84 11.07 7.21
N ALA A 63 4.06 9.84 6.78
CA ALA A 63 3.28 9.22 5.70
C ALA A 63 1.81 9.10 6.09
N ALA A 64 1.53 8.68 7.32
CA ALA A 64 0.16 8.55 7.83
C ALA A 64 -0.57 9.90 7.82
N ALA A 65 0.11 10.95 8.25
CA ALA A 65 -0.46 12.31 8.25
C ALA A 65 -0.79 12.77 6.83
N THR A 66 0.10 12.49 5.88
CA THR A 66 -0.12 12.83 4.47
C THR A 66 -1.34 12.10 3.91
N LEU A 67 -1.44 10.80 4.19
CA LEU A 67 -2.55 9.98 3.70
C LEU A 67 -3.89 10.39 4.33
N LYS A 68 -3.87 10.74 5.62
CA LYS A 68 -5.07 11.23 6.30
C LYS A 68 -5.56 12.54 5.69
N LYS A 69 -4.64 13.47 5.44
CA LYS A 69 -4.95 14.76 4.84
C LYS A 69 -5.50 14.59 3.43
N ALA A 70 -5.01 13.61 2.68
CA ALA A 70 -5.49 13.31 1.34
C ALA A 70 -6.84 12.59 1.34
N ALA A 71 -7.34 12.18 2.50
CA ALA A 71 -8.61 11.45 2.66
C ALA A 71 -8.68 10.18 1.82
N CYS A 72 -7.62 9.36 1.87
CA CYS A 72 -7.56 8.10 1.12
C CYS A 72 -8.58 7.10 1.67
N ASP A 73 -9.23 6.36 0.77
CA ASP A 73 -10.22 5.34 1.13
C ASP A 73 -9.59 3.98 1.37
N LEU A 74 -8.49 3.69 0.68
CA LEU A 74 -7.73 2.46 0.81
C LEU A 74 -6.24 2.80 0.78
N ILE A 75 -5.46 2.14 1.62
CA ILE A 75 -4.01 2.38 1.70
C ILE A 75 -3.28 1.07 1.41
N VAL A 76 -2.27 1.14 0.53
CA VAL A 76 -1.42 0.01 0.18
C VAL A 76 0.00 0.31 0.63
N MET A 77 0.57 -0.55 1.46
CA MET A 77 1.99 -0.50 1.81
C MET A 77 2.74 -1.43 0.86
N TYR A 78 3.31 -0.84 -0.19
CA TYR A 78 3.81 -1.54 -1.36
C TYR A 78 5.29 -1.86 -1.25
N CYS A 79 5.61 -2.78 -0.34
CA CYS A 79 6.98 -3.25 -0.14
C CYS A 79 6.97 -4.52 0.70
N MET A 80 7.81 -5.48 0.35
CA MET A 80 7.94 -6.73 1.09
C MET A 80 8.59 -6.55 2.47
N GLY A 81 9.25 -5.42 2.71
CA GLY A 81 9.87 -5.11 4.00
C GLY A 81 8.91 -4.61 5.09
N PHE A 82 7.67 -4.28 4.73
CA PHE A 82 6.71 -3.81 5.73
C PHE A 82 6.09 -4.98 6.49
N SER A 83 6.05 -4.87 7.83
CA SER A 83 5.42 -5.84 8.73
C SER A 83 4.12 -5.25 9.29
N ARG A 84 3.35 -6.10 9.99
CA ARG A 84 2.13 -5.63 10.65
C ARG A 84 2.39 -4.53 11.69
N GLN A 85 3.50 -4.63 12.41
CA GLN A 85 3.87 -3.62 13.39
C GLN A 85 4.10 -2.26 12.74
N LEU A 86 4.67 -2.24 11.54
CA LEU A 86 4.91 -1.01 10.80
C LEU A 86 3.63 -0.40 10.24
N THR A 87 2.58 -1.20 10.07
CA THR A 87 1.30 -0.69 9.56
C THR A 87 0.43 -0.06 10.65
N ARG A 88 0.69 -0.39 11.92
CA ARG A 88 -0.15 0.08 13.03
C ARG A 88 -0.31 1.61 13.08
N PRO A 89 0.77 2.41 13.02
CA PRO A 89 0.61 3.87 13.03
C PRO A 89 -0.25 4.38 11.88
N ILE A 90 -0.11 3.78 10.70
CA ILE A 90 -0.89 4.16 9.53
C ILE A 90 -2.38 3.89 9.77
N ARG A 91 -2.71 2.70 10.27
CA ARG A 91 -4.10 2.34 10.57
C ARG A 91 -4.72 3.22 11.64
N GLU A 92 -3.98 3.49 12.71
CA GLU A 92 -4.48 4.29 13.83
C GLU A 92 -4.73 5.73 13.45
N ILE A 93 -3.81 6.34 12.69
CA ILE A 93 -3.91 7.74 12.30
C ILE A 93 -4.96 7.94 11.21
N THR A 94 -4.98 7.09 10.20
CA THR A 94 -5.91 7.25 9.07
C THR A 94 -7.29 6.65 9.34
N ALA A 95 -7.38 5.64 10.20
CA ALA A 95 -8.60 4.86 10.46
C ALA A 95 -9.17 4.24 9.17
N LYS A 96 -8.31 3.90 8.22
CA LYS A 96 -8.70 3.33 6.92
C LYS A 96 -8.10 1.93 6.73
N PRO A 97 -8.70 1.11 5.84
CA PRO A 97 -8.14 -0.20 5.53
C PRO A 97 -6.72 -0.07 4.95
N VAL A 98 -5.83 -0.93 5.42
CA VAL A 98 -4.43 -0.95 4.97
C VAL A 98 -4.11 -2.35 4.46
N ILE A 99 -3.63 -2.44 3.23
CA ILE A 99 -3.16 -3.66 2.62
C ILE A 99 -1.64 -3.67 2.69
N VAL A 100 -1.07 -4.77 3.20
CA VAL A 100 0.38 -4.97 3.22
C VAL A 100 0.71 -5.98 2.14
N SER A 101 1.53 -5.60 1.16
CA SER A 101 1.85 -6.46 0.03
C SER A 101 2.42 -7.81 0.44
N SER A 102 3.34 -7.83 1.42
CA SER A 102 3.92 -9.08 1.91
C SER A 102 2.88 -10.02 2.52
N ALA A 103 1.91 -9.48 3.26
CA ALA A 103 0.88 -10.29 3.90
C ALA A 103 -0.05 -10.93 2.86
N ILE A 104 -0.42 -10.18 1.83
CA ILE A 104 -1.28 -10.69 0.75
C ILE A 104 -0.58 -11.80 -0.01
N VAL A 105 0.68 -11.60 -0.37
CA VAL A 105 1.45 -12.61 -1.07
C VAL A 105 1.59 -13.88 -0.23
N ALA A 106 1.93 -13.74 1.05
CA ALA A 106 2.10 -14.87 1.95
C ALA A 106 0.81 -15.68 2.08
N ARG A 107 -0.34 -15.03 2.24
CA ARG A 107 -1.62 -15.72 2.35
C ARG A 107 -2.01 -16.42 1.05
N THR A 108 -1.80 -15.76 -0.08
CA THR A 108 -2.15 -16.34 -1.37
C THR A 108 -1.29 -17.56 -1.67
N VAL A 109 0.01 -17.47 -1.43
CA VAL A 109 0.92 -18.62 -1.63
C VAL A 109 0.55 -19.76 -0.68
N GLY A 110 0.23 -19.43 0.58
CA GLY A 110 -0.20 -20.44 1.55
C GLY A 110 -1.42 -21.21 1.08
N GLU A 111 -2.43 -20.52 0.55
CA GLU A 111 -3.63 -21.17 0.01
C GLU A 111 -3.32 -22.08 -1.18
N LEU A 112 -2.40 -21.66 -2.04
CA LEU A 112 -2.03 -22.44 -3.22
C LEU A 112 -1.26 -23.70 -2.85
N LEU A 113 -0.58 -23.73 -1.70
CA LEU A 113 0.23 -24.86 -1.25
C LEU A 113 -0.55 -25.84 -0.36
N GLU A 114 -1.70 -25.47 0.10
CA GLU A 114 -2.58 -26.34 0.87
C GLU A 114 -3.56 -27.04 -0.07
#